data_e5f470be094764c6ab8903692c497494
#
_entry.id   e5f470be094764c6ab8903692c497494
#
_cell.length_a   1.000
_cell.length_b   1.000
_cell.length_c   1.000
_cell.angle_alpha   90.00
_cell.angle_beta   90.00
_cell.angle_gamma   90.00
#
_symmetry.space_group_name_H-M   'P 1'
#
loop_
_entity.id
_entity.type
_entity.pdbx_description
1 polymer ?
#
loop_
_entity_poly.entity_id
_entity_poly.type
_entity_poly.pdbx_seq_one_letter_code
_entity_poly.pdbx_strand_id
1 'polypeptide(L)'
;MAIITLGANAITSLPAGVGGKVLQVVSASTTTALSSTSTTYADTNLTANITPSATSSKIYVTVNQSISLIDDTDDRVGGGWRLMRDSTVIYGGDQAYEIFLENNSGGATQNFLYFNRNFLDSPSSSSQLTYKTQGRIYQAGDTVQFNSNSIESTITLMEVAG
;
A
#
# COMPACT_ATOMS: atom_id res chain seq x y z
N MET A 1 36.65 -16.74 -35.29
CA MET A 1 35.60 -16.01 -34.54
C MET A 1 36.25 -15.50 -33.26
N ALA A 2 36.37 -14.17 -33.08
CA ALA A 2 36.99 -13.60 -31.91
C ALA A 2 35.96 -13.56 -30.77
N ILE A 3 36.27 -14.19 -29.63
CA ILE A 3 35.46 -14.09 -28.41
C ILE A 3 35.91 -12.80 -27.72
N ILE A 4 35.01 -11.83 -27.63
CA ILE A 4 35.24 -10.63 -26.83
C ILE A 4 34.99 -11.01 -25.36
N THR A 5 36.05 -11.16 -24.60
CA THR A 5 35.95 -11.32 -23.15
C THR A 5 35.84 -9.93 -22.55
N LEU A 6 34.63 -9.60 -22.03
CA LEU A 6 34.43 -8.36 -21.28
C LEU A 6 35.12 -8.52 -19.92
N GLY A 7 36.07 -7.63 -19.60
CA GLY A 7 36.68 -7.55 -18.27
C GLY A 7 35.64 -7.18 -17.20
N ALA A 8 35.96 -7.44 -15.92
CA ALA A 8 35.06 -7.22 -14.78
C ALA A 8 34.44 -5.79 -14.68
N ASN A 9 35.02 -4.82 -15.36
CA ASN A 9 34.60 -3.41 -15.38
C ASN A 9 34.19 -2.93 -16.80
N ALA A 10 33.90 -3.85 -17.73
CA ALA A 10 33.62 -3.50 -19.13
C ALA A 10 32.27 -2.77 -19.33
N ILE A 11 31.37 -2.83 -18.34
CA ILE A 11 30.13 -2.06 -18.32
C ILE A 11 30.25 -1.02 -17.22
N THR A 12 30.81 0.13 -17.53
CA THR A 12 30.96 1.25 -16.60
C THR A 12 29.70 2.08 -16.46
N SER A 13 28.79 2.00 -17.42
CA SER A 13 27.44 2.56 -17.35
C SER A 13 26.52 1.87 -18.35
N LEU A 14 25.30 1.58 -17.94
CA LEU A 14 24.23 1.25 -18.87
C LEU A 14 23.74 2.56 -19.52
N PRO A 15 23.40 2.55 -20.81
CA PRO A 15 22.78 3.71 -21.44
C PRO A 15 21.53 4.15 -20.64
N ALA A 16 21.29 5.46 -20.56
CA ALA A 16 20.06 5.97 -19.95
C ALA A 16 18.84 5.34 -20.66
N GLY A 17 17.98 4.70 -19.87
CA GLY A 17 16.78 4.00 -20.38
C GLY A 17 16.85 2.47 -20.43
N VAL A 18 17.97 1.86 -20.06
CA VAL A 18 18.09 0.41 -19.94
C VAL A 18 17.82 0.00 -18.48
N GLY A 19 16.55 -0.12 -18.12
CA GLY A 19 16.05 -0.69 -16.87
C GLY A 19 16.37 0.16 -15.63
N GLY A 20 15.36 0.54 -14.86
CA GLY A 20 15.55 1.16 -13.56
C GLY A 20 16.30 0.21 -12.61
N LYS A 21 17.40 0.70 -12.02
CA LYS A 21 18.14 -0.06 -10.99
C LYS A 21 17.38 0.03 -9.67
N VAL A 22 17.07 -1.10 -9.06
CA VAL A 22 16.60 -1.13 -7.66
C VAL A 22 17.79 -0.79 -6.76
N LEU A 23 17.68 0.28 -5.98
CA LEU A 23 18.74 0.81 -5.14
C LEU A 23 18.62 0.29 -3.70
N GLN A 24 17.41 0.21 -3.18
CA GLN A 24 17.11 -0.37 -1.88
C GLN A 24 15.69 -0.94 -1.84
N VAL A 25 15.47 -1.86 -0.91
CA VAL A 25 14.16 -2.43 -0.60
C VAL A 25 13.95 -2.37 0.90
N VAL A 26 12.81 -1.83 1.32
CA VAL A 26 12.36 -1.79 2.71
C VAL A 26 11.02 -2.49 2.78
N SER A 27 10.85 -3.40 3.73
CA SER A 27 9.58 -4.05 3.99
C SER A 27 9.21 -3.91 5.46
N ALA A 28 7.93 -3.70 5.71
CA ALA A 28 7.36 -3.70 7.04
C ALA A 28 6.07 -4.52 7.03
N SER A 29 5.75 -5.10 8.17
CA SER A 29 4.53 -5.87 8.37
C SER A 29 3.88 -5.58 9.72
N THR A 30 2.60 -5.90 9.81
CA THR A 30 1.84 -5.82 11.05
C THR A 30 0.75 -6.88 11.09
N THR A 31 0.51 -7.40 12.30
CA THR A 31 -0.66 -8.23 12.65
C THR A 31 -1.59 -7.50 13.60
N THR A 32 -1.26 -6.26 13.97
CA THR A 32 -2.05 -5.45 14.91
C THR A 32 -3.33 -4.98 14.23
N ALA A 33 -4.44 -5.56 14.61
CA ALA A 33 -5.74 -5.21 14.07
C ALA A 33 -6.16 -3.79 14.44
N LEU A 34 -6.80 -3.10 13.51
CA LEU A 34 -7.55 -1.89 13.74
C LEU A 34 -9.01 -2.13 13.33
N SER A 35 -9.93 -2.01 14.29
CA SER A 35 -11.37 -2.02 14.04
C SER A 35 -11.89 -0.58 14.03
N SER A 36 -12.70 -0.22 13.04
CA SER A 36 -13.22 1.14 12.90
C SER A 36 -14.68 1.13 12.42
N THR A 37 -15.50 1.91 13.11
CA THR A 37 -16.88 2.29 12.72
C THR A 37 -16.93 3.74 12.24
N SER A 38 -15.77 4.40 12.13
CA SER A 38 -15.67 5.81 11.76
C SER A 38 -15.69 5.99 10.25
N THR A 39 -16.46 6.95 9.78
CA THR A 39 -16.44 7.44 8.40
C THR A 39 -15.28 8.39 8.11
N THR A 40 -14.44 8.68 9.10
CA THR A 40 -13.21 9.47 8.95
C THR A 40 -12.01 8.56 8.80
N TYR A 41 -11.12 8.88 7.86
CA TYR A 41 -9.88 8.12 7.66
C TYR A 41 -8.98 8.13 8.88
N ALA A 42 -8.48 6.94 9.25
CA ALA A 42 -7.50 6.72 10.31
C ALA A 42 -6.36 5.79 9.82
N ASP A 43 -5.18 5.90 10.44
CA ASP A 43 -4.05 5.04 10.14
C ASP A 43 -4.37 3.58 10.49
N THR A 44 -4.04 2.65 9.60
CA THR A 44 -4.37 1.22 9.74
C THR A 44 -3.27 0.39 10.43
N ASN A 45 -2.30 1.01 11.09
CA ASN A 45 -1.13 0.39 11.69
C ASN A 45 -0.11 -0.22 10.68
N LEU A 46 -0.32 -0.07 9.37
CA LEU A 46 0.62 -0.53 8.35
C LEU A 46 1.42 0.66 7.82
N THR A 47 2.72 0.70 8.14
CA THR A 47 3.60 1.81 7.81
C THR A 47 5.03 1.34 7.54
N ALA A 48 5.74 2.02 6.64
CA ALA A 48 7.15 1.84 6.37
C ALA A 48 7.83 3.17 6.05
N ASN A 49 9.13 3.29 6.38
CA ASN A 49 9.92 4.48 6.13
C ASN A 49 11.03 4.17 5.14
N ILE A 50 11.30 5.09 4.22
CA ILE A 50 12.40 5.00 3.27
C ILE A 50 13.06 6.37 3.11
N THR A 51 14.39 6.38 2.93
CA THR A 51 15.14 7.60 2.60
C THR A 51 15.70 7.45 1.20
N PRO A 52 15.12 8.11 0.18
CA PRO A 52 15.62 7.98 -1.19
C PRO A 52 17.03 8.53 -1.32
N SER A 53 17.87 7.89 -2.14
CA SER A 53 19.25 8.27 -2.36
C SER A 53 19.42 9.52 -3.25
N ALA A 54 18.40 9.83 -4.05
CA ALA A 54 18.36 11.01 -4.92
C ALA A 54 16.95 11.56 -5.07
N THR A 55 16.82 12.85 -5.38
CA THR A 55 15.53 13.50 -5.64
C THR A 55 14.86 13.02 -6.94
N SER A 56 15.64 12.44 -7.87
CA SER A 56 15.12 11.81 -9.09
C SER A 56 14.58 10.39 -8.87
N SER A 57 14.92 9.76 -7.73
CA SER A 57 14.48 8.40 -7.42
C SER A 57 12.96 8.29 -7.36
N LYS A 58 12.46 7.14 -7.78
CA LYS A 58 11.05 6.77 -7.65
C LYS A 58 10.90 5.68 -6.60
N ILE A 59 9.75 5.64 -5.94
CA ILE A 59 9.45 4.61 -4.95
C ILE A 59 8.30 3.74 -5.47
N TYR A 60 8.59 2.48 -5.76
CA TYR A 60 7.56 1.50 -6.07
C TYR A 60 7.03 0.90 -4.77
N VAL A 61 5.76 1.15 -4.51
CA VAL A 61 5.06 0.73 -3.29
C VAL A 61 4.19 -0.48 -3.62
N THR A 62 4.33 -1.54 -2.85
CA THR A 62 3.43 -2.71 -2.89
C THR A 62 2.80 -2.88 -1.52
N VAL A 63 1.48 -2.95 -1.48
CA VAL A 63 0.70 -3.22 -0.27
C VAL A 63 -0.08 -4.50 -0.44
N ASN A 64 -0.03 -5.36 0.58
CA ASN A 64 -0.90 -6.50 0.76
C ASN A 64 -1.51 -6.40 2.16
N GLN A 65 -2.79 -6.08 2.25
CA GLN A 65 -3.47 -5.82 3.51
C GLN A 65 -4.68 -6.71 3.70
N SER A 66 -4.72 -7.40 4.84
CA SER A 66 -5.88 -8.17 5.27
C SER A 66 -6.97 -7.21 5.78
N ILE A 67 -8.18 -7.35 5.26
CA ILE A 67 -9.33 -6.54 5.60
C ILE A 67 -10.52 -7.44 5.87
N SER A 68 -11.36 -7.05 6.84
CA SER A 68 -12.68 -7.65 7.05
C SER A 68 -13.73 -6.55 7.03
N LEU A 69 -14.79 -6.78 6.30
CA LEU A 69 -16.02 -5.98 6.31
C LEU A 69 -17.07 -6.70 7.13
N ILE A 70 -17.68 -6.01 8.07
CA ILE A 70 -18.73 -6.53 8.95
C ILE A 70 -19.94 -5.64 8.76
N ASP A 71 -21.00 -6.23 8.24
CA ASP A 71 -22.30 -5.62 8.06
C ASP A 71 -23.23 -6.12 9.18
N ASP A 72 -23.71 -5.20 9.98
CA ASP A 72 -24.62 -5.49 11.09
C ASP A 72 -26.10 -5.18 10.74
N THR A 73 -26.39 -4.63 9.56
CA THR A 73 -27.68 -4.00 9.23
C THR A 73 -28.43 -4.60 8.05
N ASP A 74 -27.91 -5.65 7.41
CA ASP A 74 -28.58 -6.31 6.28
C ASP A 74 -28.75 -5.44 5.02
N ASP A 75 -27.71 -4.68 4.66
CA ASP A 75 -27.70 -3.83 3.48
C ASP A 75 -26.37 -4.07 2.72
N ARG A 76 -25.52 -3.08 2.70
CA ARG A 76 -24.24 -3.08 2.03
C ARG A 76 -23.18 -2.50 2.94
N VAL A 77 -22.03 -3.13 3.00
CA VAL A 77 -20.89 -2.62 3.73
C VAL A 77 -19.78 -2.22 2.76
N GLY A 78 -19.20 -1.08 2.99
CA GLY A 78 -18.11 -0.58 2.17
C GLY A 78 -17.09 0.18 2.99
N GLY A 79 -15.85 0.20 2.50
CA GLY A 79 -14.75 0.91 3.11
C GLY A 79 -13.99 1.76 2.10
N GLY A 80 -13.48 2.88 2.58
CA GLY A 80 -12.47 3.66 1.87
C GLY A 80 -11.08 3.25 2.34
N TRP A 81 -10.15 3.18 1.39
CA TRP A 81 -8.74 2.90 1.62
C TRP A 81 -7.88 3.92 0.88
N ARG A 82 -6.76 4.32 1.44
CA ARG A 82 -5.83 5.21 0.76
C ARG A 82 -4.38 4.97 1.18
N LEU A 83 -3.47 5.23 0.25
CA LEU A 83 -2.04 5.26 0.49
C LEU A 83 -1.58 6.69 0.72
N MET A 84 -0.85 6.88 1.79
CA MET A 84 -0.28 8.16 2.19
C MET A 84 1.23 8.13 2.03
N ARG A 85 1.80 9.26 1.62
CA ARG A 85 3.20 9.63 1.86
C ARG A 85 3.20 10.83 2.80
N ASP A 86 3.72 10.62 4.00
CA ASP A 86 3.64 11.60 5.08
C ASP A 86 2.19 12.06 5.33
N SER A 87 1.86 13.31 5.07
CA SER A 87 0.51 13.86 5.15
C SER A 87 -0.24 13.90 3.82
N THR A 88 0.40 13.50 2.71
CA THR A 88 -0.16 13.60 1.36
C THR A 88 -0.81 12.29 0.95
N VAL A 89 -2.06 12.35 0.46
CA VAL A 89 -2.70 11.22 -0.23
C VAL A 89 -2.04 11.07 -1.60
N ILE A 90 -1.45 9.91 -1.86
CA ILE A 90 -0.80 9.61 -3.15
C ILE A 90 -1.58 8.60 -4.00
N TYR A 91 -2.47 7.86 -3.39
CA TYR A 91 -3.35 6.93 -4.08
C TYR A 91 -4.63 6.69 -3.29
N GLY A 92 -5.79 6.61 -3.97
CA GLY A 92 -7.10 6.31 -3.39
C GLY A 92 -7.70 7.47 -2.58
N GLY A 93 -8.74 7.18 -1.85
CA GLY A 93 -9.31 8.08 -0.85
C GLY A 93 -10.50 8.94 -1.30
N ASP A 94 -10.76 9.04 -2.59
CA ASP A 94 -11.86 9.86 -3.11
C ASP A 94 -13.15 9.05 -3.34
N GLN A 95 -13.04 7.71 -3.37
CA GLN A 95 -14.17 6.83 -3.60
C GLN A 95 -14.78 6.34 -2.29
N ALA A 96 -16.09 6.33 -2.25
CA ALA A 96 -16.83 5.83 -1.10
C ALA A 96 -16.65 4.33 -0.91
N TYR A 97 -16.43 3.58 -2.00
CA TYR A 97 -16.37 2.14 -2.05
C TYR A 97 -15.12 1.65 -2.79
N GLU A 98 -13.95 1.80 -2.20
CA GLU A 98 -12.76 1.12 -2.71
C GLU A 98 -12.77 -0.36 -2.35
N ILE A 99 -13.48 -0.69 -1.27
CA ILE A 99 -13.76 -2.04 -0.80
C ILE A 99 -15.26 -2.10 -0.56
N PHE A 100 -15.93 -3.05 -1.19
CA PHE A 100 -17.38 -3.13 -1.17
C PHE A 100 -17.87 -4.57 -1.09
N LEU A 101 -18.92 -4.77 -0.31
CA LEU A 101 -19.68 -6.01 -0.23
C LEU A 101 -21.16 -5.66 -0.21
N GLU A 102 -21.93 -6.32 -1.06
CA GLU A 102 -23.37 -6.30 -0.99
C GLU A 102 -23.87 -7.52 -0.19
N ASN A 103 -24.63 -7.26 0.86
CA ASN A 103 -25.23 -8.29 1.68
C ASN A 103 -26.73 -8.39 1.36
N ASN A 104 -27.13 -9.47 0.72
CA ASN A 104 -28.53 -9.75 0.39
C ASN A 104 -29.06 -10.97 1.18
N SER A 105 -28.44 -11.31 2.31
CA SER A 105 -28.71 -12.56 3.02
C SER A 105 -29.72 -12.48 4.16
N GLY A 106 -30.18 -11.28 4.53
CA GLY A 106 -31.15 -11.10 5.60
C GLY A 106 -30.57 -11.23 7.02
N GLY A 107 -29.29 -10.91 7.21
CA GLY A 107 -28.63 -10.95 8.52
C GLY A 107 -27.20 -10.43 8.51
N ALA A 108 -26.61 -10.25 9.68
CA ALA A 108 -25.23 -9.82 9.84
C ALA A 108 -24.26 -10.72 9.08
N THR A 109 -23.33 -10.12 8.35
CA THR A 109 -22.34 -10.83 7.53
C THR A 109 -20.93 -10.30 7.78
N GLN A 110 -19.97 -11.20 7.85
CA GLN A 110 -18.56 -10.83 7.90
C GLN A 110 -17.81 -11.48 6.73
N ASN A 111 -17.09 -10.66 5.97
CA ASN A 111 -16.26 -11.11 4.87
C ASN A 111 -14.81 -10.70 5.04
N PHE A 112 -13.92 -11.67 4.79
CA PHE A 112 -12.47 -11.48 4.82
C PHE A 112 -11.94 -11.38 3.40
N LEU A 113 -11.10 -10.41 3.16
CA LEU A 113 -10.49 -10.18 1.86
C LEU A 113 -9.03 -9.69 2.01
N TYR A 114 -8.27 -9.89 0.95
CA TYR A 114 -6.95 -9.31 0.80
C TYR A 114 -7.00 -8.17 -0.20
N PHE A 115 -6.57 -7.01 0.24
CA PHE A 115 -6.49 -5.83 -0.59
C PHE A 115 -5.05 -5.61 -1.03
N ASN A 116 -4.84 -5.76 -2.33
CA ASN A 116 -3.51 -5.62 -2.94
C ASN A 116 -3.48 -4.38 -3.83
N ARG A 117 -2.47 -3.55 -3.64
CA ARG A 117 -2.23 -2.36 -4.48
C ARG A 117 -0.75 -2.15 -4.72
N ASN A 118 -0.47 -1.69 -5.94
CA ASN A 118 0.86 -1.28 -6.37
C ASN A 118 0.78 0.17 -6.86
N PHE A 119 1.79 0.95 -6.55
CA PHE A 119 1.87 2.35 -6.97
C PHE A 119 3.32 2.77 -7.17
N LEU A 120 3.60 3.53 -8.22
CA LEU A 120 4.91 4.12 -8.45
C LEU A 120 4.84 5.61 -8.13
N ASP A 121 5.46 6.00 -7.03
CA ASP A 121 5.53 7.37 -6.56
C ASP A 121 6.80 8.07 -7.06
N SER A 122 6.69 9.39 -7.26
CA SER A 122 7.79 10.28 -7.61
C SER A 122 7.90 11.38 -6.55
N PRO A 123 8.54 11.11 -5.40
CA PRO A 123 8.49 11.99 -4.24
C PRO A 123 9.31 13.28 -4.40
N SER A 124 10.26 13.31 -5.32
CA SER A 124 11.20 14.42 -5.53
C SER A 124 11.93 14.85 -4.25
N SER A 125 12.29 13.89 -3.41
CA SER A 125 12.90 14.10 -2.09
C SER A 125 14.03 13.11 -1.85
N SER A 126 15.04 13.54 -1.10
CA SER A 126 16.07 12.70 -0.50
C SER A 126 15.99 12.67 1.04
N SER A 127 14.95 13.26 1.62
CA SER A 127 14.65 13.13 3.04
C SER A 127 13.91 11.85 3.33
N GLN A 128 13.90 11.42 4.60
CA GLN A 128 13.09 10.28 5.02
C GLN A 128 11.60 10.56 4.73
N LEU A 129 10.93 9.57 4.16
CA LEU A 129 9.51 9.57 3.82
C LEU A 129 8.82 8.42 4.56
N THR A 130 7.62 8.68 5.06
CA THR A 130 6.76 7.68 5.67
C THR A 130 5.63 7.31 4.72
N TYR A 131 5.58 6.04 4.32
CA TYR A 131 4.45 5.49 3.58
C TYR A 131 3.57 4.71 4.54
N LYS A 132 2.27 4.98 4.50
CA LYS A 132 1.29 4.32 5.38
C LYS A 132 -0.05 4.19 4.70
N THR A 133 -0.86 3.24 5.19
CA THR A 133 -2.23 3.08 4.74
C THR A 133 -3.20 3.69 5.74
N GLN A 134 -4.29 4.24 5.23
CA GLN A 134 -5.42 4.71 6.01
C GLN A 134 -6.70 4.09 5.50
N GLY A 135 -7.65 3.92 6.40
CA GLY A 135 -8.95 3.38 6.06
C GLY A 135 -10.08 3.99 6.86
N ARG A 136 -11.30 3.79 6.36
CA ARG A 136 -12.55 4.21 7.00
C ARG A 136 -13.67 3.26 6.61
N ILE A 137 -14.77 3.27 7.36
CA ILE A 137 -16.03 2.70 6.88
C ILE A 137 -16.77 3.72 6.01
N TYR A 138 -17.60 3.26 5.10
CA TYR A 138 -18.40 4.14 4.27
C TYR A 138 -19.63 4.66 5.02
N GLN A 139 -20.37 3.78 5.67
CA GLN A 139 -21.64 4.04 6.32
C GLN A 139 -21.52 3.80 7.83
N ALA A 140 -22.12 4.69 8.63
CA ALA A 140 -22.20 4.50 10.07
C ALA A 140 -23.10 3.30 10.39
N GLY A 141 -22.71 2.51 11.38
CA GLY A 141 -23.41 1.28 11.76
C GLY A 141 -22.63 0.01 11.42
N ASP A 142 -21.82 0.04 10.36
CA ASP A 142 -20.97 -1.06 9.96
C ASP A 142 -19.57 -0.97 10.56
N THR A 143 -18.79 -2.04 10.38
CA THR A 143 -17.41 -2.10 10.86
C THR A 143 -16.46 -2.54 9.76
N VAL A 144 -15.32 -1.85 9.63
CA VAL A 144 -14.17 -2.33 8.89
C VAL A 144 -13.05 -2.70 9.86
N GLN A 145 -12.41 -3.85 9.63
CA GLN A 145 -11.20 -4.24 10.36
C GLN A 145 -10.04 -4.34 9.37
N PHE A 146 -8.96 -3.65 9.66
CA PHE A 146 -7.69 -3.78 8.95
C PHE A 146 -6.76 -4.69 9.76
N ASN A 147 -5.91 -5.45 9.06
CA ASN A 147 -5.01 -6.46 9.64
C ASN A 147 -5.79 -7.48 10.49
N SER A 148 -6.96 -7.90 9.96
CA SER A 148 -7.91 -8.71 10.69
C SER A 148 -7.41 -10.13 10.95
N ASN A 149 -7.93 -10.79 12.00
CA ASN A 149 -7.60 -12.16 12.39
C ASN A 149 -6.12 -12.44 12.65
N SER A 150 -5.35 -11.42 13.05
CA SER A 150 -3.89 -11.55 13.21
C SER A 150 -3.19 -12.02 11.92
N ILE A 151 -3.83 -11.85 10.76
CA ILE A 151 -3.23 -12.12 9.47
C ILE A 151 -2.26 -11.00 9.14
N GLU A 152 -1.05 -11.37 8.75
CA GLU A 152 0.01 -10.43 8.43
C GLU A 152 -0.37 -9.58 7.22
N SER A 153 -0.32 -8.26 7.40
CA SER A 153 -0.36 -7.27 6.33
C SER A 153 1.03 -6.72 6.08
N THR A 154 1.39 -6.48 4.83
CA THR A 154 2.74 -6.05 4.44
C THR A 154 2.71 -4.83 3.56
N ILE A 155 3.73 -3.98 3.72
CA ILE A 155 4.06 -2.89 2.81
C ILE A 155 5.53 -3.01 2.42
N THR A 156 5.82 -3.00 1.12
CA THR A 156 7.17 -3.04 0.59
C THR A 156 7.42 -1.81 -0.27
N LEU A 157 8.53 -1.15 0.00
CA LEU A 157 9.01 0.04 -0.70
C LEU A 157 10.28 -0.33 -1.46
N MET A 158 10.31 -0.10 -2.77
CA MET A 158 11.49 -0.30 -3.61
C MET A 158 11.91 1.03 -4.20
N GLU A 159 13.10 1.52 -3.87
CA GLU A 159 13.68 2.65 -4.55
C GLU A 159 14.19 2.23 -5.92
N VAL A 160 13.75 2.92 -6.95
CA VAL A 160 14.17 2.75 -8.34
C VAL A 160 14.89 4.00 -8.78
N ALA A 161 16.07 3.85 -9.39
CA ALA A 161 16.80 4.97 -9.96
C ALA A 161 15.94 5.69 -11.00
N GLY A 162 15.89 7.02 -10.92
CA GLY A 162 15.21 7.90 -11.87
C GLY A 162 16.17 8.54 -12.86
#